data_a40243887179fb2e4a211ff72aa64313
#
_entry.id   a40243887179fb2e4a211ff72aa64313
#
_cell.length_a   1.000
_cell.length_b   1.000
_cell.length_c   1.000
_cell.angle_alpha   90.00
_cell.angle_beta   90.00
_cell.angle_gamma   90.00
#
_symmetry.space_group_name_H-M   'P 1'
#
loop_
_entity.id
_entity.type
_entity.pdbx_description
1 polymer ?
#
loop_
_entity_poly.entity_id
_entity_poly.type
_entity_poly.pdbx_seq_one_letter_code
_entity_poly.pdbx_strand_id
1 'polypeptide(L)'
;MKARVDDRPEEEEEVVAEADVAEHGRTADGETTSLDRRFFMQLQAFGGAGDTEQLVLSLEAAGVEGVLYEDVNDPRGVALLTLSETPDTFVSQLRGFLQSGPFAELEPKPDLTMLGRTYAIGHEQDLEDTLVERPRGRVLDPELRWAIWYPLRRAGSFEQLSRKEQNAILMEHGGIGMSFGRAGLGYDIRLACHGLDKADNDFVVGLLGPELHPLSIIVQRMRKTRQTSLHLERLGPFFVGRVAWQSAPA
;
A
#
# COMPACT_ATOMS: atom_id res chain seq x y z
N MET A 1 44.88 39.26 -46.51
CA MET A 1 43.73 39.30 -45.59
C MET A 1 43.19 37.89 -45.51
N LYS A 2 43.58 37.09 -44.49
CA LYS A 2 43.13 35.71 -44.30
C LYS A 2 41.95 35.73 -43.31
N ALA A 3 40.83 35.22 -43.75
CA ALA A 3 39.67 35.05 -42.89
C ALA A 3 39.97 34.00 -41.82
N ARG A 4 39.70 34.36 -40.54
CA ARG A 4 39.72 33.41 -39.42
C ARG A 4 38.43 32.56 -39.50
N VAL A 5 38.59 31.26 -39.64
CA VAL A 5 37.52 30.28 -39.40
C VAL A 5 37.32 30.25 -37.87
N ASP A 6 36.10 30.53 -37.45
CA ASP A 6 35.62 30.48 -36.07
C ASP A 6 35.32 28.98 -35.75
N ASP A 7 36.29 28.34 -35.10
CA ASP A 7 36.24 26.92 -34.72
C ASP A 7 35.69 26.86 -33.27
N ARG A 8 34.39 27.15 -33.09
CA ARG A 8 33.68 26.88 -31.83
C ARG A 8 33.21 25.43 -31.88
N PRO A 9 33.53 24.60 -30.87
CA PRO A 9 32.90 23.28 -30.77
C PRO A 9 31.39 23.43 -30.64
N GLU A 10 30.63 22.72 -31.44
CA GLU A 10 29.20 22.56 -31.26
C GLU A 10 29.02 21.95 -29.86
N GLU A 11 28.33 22.67 -28.96
CA GLU A 11 27.90 22.13 -27.69
C GLU A 11 26.90 21.02 -28.01
N GLU A 12 27.33 19.75 -27.85
CA GLU A 12 26.43 18.62 -27.84
C GLU A 12 25.42 18.87 -26.68
N GLU A 13 24.17 19.20 -27.02
CA GLU A 13 23.08 19.20 -26.06
C GLU A 13 23.01 17.78 -25.48
N GLU A 14 23.46 17.62 -24.24
CA GLU A 14 23.28 16.41 -23.45
C GLU A 14 21.78 16.21 -23.27
N VAL A 15 21.16 15.38 -24.13
CA VAL A 15 19.75 14.99 -24.01
C VAL A 15 19.61 14.25 -22.69
N VAL A 16 19.19 14.97 -21.65
CA VAL A 16 18.82 14.38 -20.36
C VAL A 16 17.67 13.42 -20.65
N ALA A 17 17.94 12.12 -20.53
CA ALA A 17 16.90 11.11 -20.69
C ALA A 17 15.76 11.42 -19.71
N GLU A 18 14.54 11.48 -20.23
CA GLU A 18 13.35 11.69 -19.42
C GLU A 18 13.25 10.60 -18.33
N ALA A 19 13.03 10.98 -17.07
CA ALA A 19 12.96 10.04 -15.98
C ALA A 19 11.71 9.16 -16.14
N ASP A 20 11.90 7.84 -16.29
CA ASP A 20 10.82 6.89 -16.36
C ASP A 20 10.28 6.58 -14.96
N VAL A 21 9.00 6.89 -14.74
CA VAL A 21 8.28 6.67 -13.47
C VAL A 21 7.17 5.63 -13.58
N ALA A 22 7.02 5.00 -14.76
CA ALA A 22 6.06 3.92 -14.97
C ALA A 22 6.46 2.65 -14.22
N GLU A 23 5.48 1.87 -13.83
CA GLU A 23 5.71 0.51 -13.33
C GLU A 23 5.90 -0.45 -14.51
N HIS A 24 6.83 -1.38 -14.36
CA HIS A 24 7.18 -2.33 -15.41
C HIS A 24 6.81 -3.76 -15.03
N GLY A 25 6.44 -4.54 -16.05
CA GLY A 25 6.15 -5.96 -15.94
C GLY A 25 6.68 -6.73 -17.14
N ARG A 26 6.35 -8.01 -17.23
CA ARG A 26 6.72 -8.87 -18.36
C ARG A 26 5.57 -9.74 -18.79
N THR A 27 5.26 -9.73 -20.09
CA THR A 27 4.30 -10.67 -20.68
C THR A 27 4.78 -12.11 -20.56
N ALA A 28 3.89 -13.06 -20.81
CA ALA A 28 4.23 -14.48 -20.89
C ALA A 28 5.32 -14.78 -21.93
N ASP A 29 5.38 -13.99 -23.01
CA ASP A 29 6.37 -14.09 -24.09
C ASP A 29 7.70 -13.39 -23.76
N GLY A 30 7.78 -12.76 -22.55
CA GLY A 30 9.00 -12.12 -22.05
C GLY A 30 9.20 -10.67 -22.49
N GLU A 31 8.25 -10.07 -23.18
CA GLU A 31 8.28 -8.65 -23.55
C GLU A 31 8.04 -7.75 -22.35
N THR A 32 8.74 -6.63 -22.29
CA THR A 32 8.54 -5.63 -21.23
C THR A 32 7.27 -4.85 -21.50
N THR A 33 6.42 -4.75 -20.49
CA THR A 33 5.23 -3.88 -20.48
C THR A 33 5.40 -2.77 -19.45
N SER A 34 4.71 -1.65 -19.62
CA SER A 34 4.71 -0.53 -18.68
C SER A 34 3.30 0.00 -18.47
N LEU A 35 3.04 0.50 -17.24
CA LEU A 35 1.78 1.14 -16.90
C LEU A 35 2.05 2.28 -15.91
N ASP A 36 1.56 3.49 -16.24
CA ASP A 36 1.65 4.66 -15.37
C ASP A 36 0.31 4.94 -14.66
N ARG A 37 -0.30 3.87 -14.11
CA ARG A 37 -1.48 3.92 -13.25
C ARG A 37 -1.22 3.15 -11.97
N ARG A 38 -1.74 3.64 -10.87
CA ARG A 38 -1.61 3.02 -9.54
C ARG A 38 -2.66 3.55 -8.59
N PHE A 39 -3.00 2.80 -7.56
CA PHE A 39 -3.72 3.30 -6.42
C PHE A 39 -2.77 3.85 -5.36
N PHE A 40 -3.15 5.00 -4.80
CA PHE A 40 -2.74 5.40 -3.47
C PHE A 40 -3.80 4.90 -2.48
N MET A 41 -3.36 4.34 -1.37
CA MET A 41 -4.25 3.89 -0.30
C MET A 41 -3.80 4.52 1.01
N GLN A 42 -4.77 5.09 1.73
CA GLN A 42 -4.54 5.73 3.02
C GLN A 42 -5.42 5.08 4.08
N LEU A 43 -4.80 4.59 5.15
CA LEU A 43 -5.47 4.20 6.39
C LEU A 43 -5.35 5.36 7.38
N GLN A 44 -6.47 5.90 7.84
CA GLN A 44 -6.52 6.89 8.91
C GLN A 44 -7.25 6.31 10.11
N ALA A 45 -6.57 6.23 11.25
CA ALA A 45 -7.14 5.69 12.48
C ALA A 45 -7.58 6.82 13.42
N PHE A 46 -8.66 6.55 14.14
CA PHE A 46 -9.30 7.47 15.07
C PHE A 46 -9.68 6.75 16.36
N GLY A 47 -9.74 7.50 17.45
CA GLY A 47 -10.35 7.13 18.72
C GLY A 47 -11.63 7.90 18.96
N GLY A 48 -12.32 7.58 20.07
CA GLY A 48 -13.48 8.34 20.50
C GLY A 48 -14.78 7.99 19.79
N ALA A 49 -14.81 7.03 18.87
CA ALA A 49 -16.04 6.59 18.22
C ALA A 49 -17.04 6.04 19.25
N GLY A 50 -18.24 6.59 19.28
CA GLY A 50 -19.34 6.13 20.12
C GLY A 50 -20.22 5.14 19.39
N ASP A 51 -20.66 5.51 18.20
CA ASP A 51 -21.55 4.73 17.35
C ASP A 51 -21.00 4.73 15.90
N THR A 52 -20.66 3.55 15.42
CA THR A 52 -20.15 3.36 14.04
C THR A 52 -21.25 3.53 12.99
N GLU A 53 -22.53 3.38 13.34
CA GLU A 53 -23.65 3.53 12.39
C GLU A 53 -23.71 4.95 11.81
N GLN A 54 -23.48 5.98 12.62
CA GLN A 54 -23.44 7.38 12.13
C GLN A 54 -22.26 7.64 11.18
N LEU A 55 -21.12 7.00 11.44
CA LEU A 55 -19.97 7.06 10.54
C LEU A 55 -20.30 6.40 9.19
N VAL A 56 -20.91 5.21 9.21
CA VAL A 56 -21.33 4.48 8.01
C VAL A 56 -22.30 5.31 7.18
N LEU A 57 -23.37 5.84 7.78
CA LEU A 57 -24.34 6.68 7.08
C LEU A 57 -23.69 7.90 6.41
N SER A 58 -22.70 8.51 7.07
CA SER A 58 -21.99 9.65 6.49
C SER A 58 -21.11 9.26 5.32
N LEU A 59 -20.45 8.08 5.36
CA LEU A 59 -19.63 7.55 4.27
C LEU A 59 -20.47 7.23 3.04
N GLU A 60 -21.64 6.58 3.24
CA GLU A 60 -22.59 6.27 2.16
C GLU A 60 -23.14 7.53 1.51
N ALA A 61 -23.55 8.52 2.32
CA ALA A 61 -24.06 9.79 1.82
C ALA A 61 -23.01 10.59 1.02
N ALA A 62 -21.74 10.48 1.39
CA ALA A 62 -20.65 11.18 0.71
C ALA A 62 -20.10 10.41 -0.51
N GLY A 63 -20.50 9.15 -0.71
CA GLY A 63 -20.00 8.30 -1.79
C GLY A 63 -18.49 8.03 -1.68
N VAL A 64 -17.96 7.91 -0.45
CA VAL A 64 -16.55 7.60 -0.23
C VAL A 64 -16.28 6.17 -0.67
N GLU A 65 -15.22 5.95 -1.45
CA GLU A 65 -14.73 4.61 -1.75
C GLU A 65 -13.73 4.16 -0.69
N GLY A 66 -14.04 3.04 -0.03
CA GLY A 66 -13.14 2.52 1.01
C GLY A 66 -13.80 1.56 1.98
N VAL A 67 -13.12 1.38 3.11
CA VAL A 67 -13.51 0.44 4.18
C VAL A 67 -13.39 1.12 5.54
N LEU A 68 -14.43 1.01 6.35
CA LEU A 68 -14.40 1.36 7.77
C LEU A 68 -14.16 0.10 8.59
N TYR A 69 -13.12 0.12 9.41
CA TYR A 69 -12.78 -0.95 10.35
C TYR A 69 -13.07 -0.51 11.79
N GLU A 70 -13.55 -1.44 12.62
CA GLU A 70 -13.53 -1.34 14.08
C GLU A 70 -12.20 -1.87 14.62
N ASP A 71 -11.50 -1.11 15.47
CA ASP A 71 -10.21 -1.47 16.05
C ASP A 71 -10.38 -2.50 17.17
N VAL A 72 -9.76 -3.66 17.05
CA VAL A 72 -9.82 -4.72 18.06
C VAL A 72 -9.12 -4.30 19.38
N ASN A 73 -8.11 -3.43 19.26
CA ASN A 73 -7.28 -3.02 20.39
C ASN A 73 -7.79 -1.74 21.11
N ASP A 74 -8.80 -1.09 20.54
CA ASP A 74 -9.44 0.09 21.14
C ASP A 74 -10.97 -0.01 20.97
N PRO A 75 -11.75 -0.18 22.07
CA PRO A 75 -13.21 -0.33 21.98
C PRO A 75 -13.95 0.91 21.46
N ARG A 76 -13.24 2.05 21.31
CA ARG A 76 -13.73 3.27 20.69
C ARG A 76 -12.87 3.66 19.47
N GLY A 77 -12.08 2.74 18.98
CA GLY A 77 -11.20 2.92 17.84
C GLY A 77 -11.86 2.51 16.53
N VAL A 78 -11.63 3.30 15.50
CA VAL A 78 -11.98 2.97 14.11
C VAL A 78 -10.85 3.37 13.18
N ALA A 79 -10.79 2.77 11.99
CA ALA A 79 -9.94 3.27 10.93
C ALA A 79 -10.66 3.25 9.59
N LEU A 80 -10.49 4.32 8.82
CA LEU A 80 -10.98 4.46 7.47
C LEU A 80 -9.83 4.21 6.49
N LEU A 81 -9.93 3.16 5.69
CA LEU A 81 -9.09 2.93 4.52
C LEU A 81 -9.77 3.53 3.31
N THR A 82 -9.08 4.41 2.60
CA THR A 82 -9.54 5.01 1.34
C THR A 82 -8.53 4.75 0.24
N LEU A 83 -9.00 4.70 -1.00
CA LEU A 83 -8.17 4.43 -2.18
C LEU A 83 -8.52 5.40 -3.30
N SER A 84 -7.52 5.85 -4.05
CA SER A 84 -7.68 6.72 -5.21
C SER A 84 -6.47 6.63 -6.13
N GLU A 85 -6.66 6.70 -7.44
CA GLU A 85 -5.56 6.88 -8.40
C GLU A 85 -4.98 8.30 -8.33
N THR A 86 -5.75 9.26 -7.81
CA THR A 86 -5.36 10.66 -7.69
C THR A 86 -5.09 11.04 -6.24
N PRO A 87 -3.83 11.32 -5.84
CA PRO A 87 -3.50 11.65 -4.45
C PRO A 87 -4.16 12.96 -3.96
N ASP A 88 -4.55 13.86 -4.86
CA ASP A 88 -5.30 15.08 -4.53
C ASP A 88 -6.62 14.80 -3.79
N THR A 89 -7.22 13.64 -4.01
CA THR A 89 -8.44 13.20 -3.31
C THR A 89 -8.28 13.27 -1.79
N PHE A 90 -7.11 12.90 -1.25
CA PHE A 90 -6.85 12.86 0.19
C PHE A 90 -6.77 14.25 0.83
N VAL A 91 -6.32 15.27 0.08
CA VAL A 91 -6.14 16.64 0.58
C VAL A 91 -7.27 17.59 0.15
N SER A 92 -8.18 17.13 -0.68
CA SER A 92 -9.36 17.89 -1.13
C SER A 92 -10.65 17.29 -0.58
N GLN A 93 -11.24 16.32 -1.30
CA GLN A 93 -12.55 15.75 -0.97
C GLN A 93 -12.56 15.04 0.38
N LEU A 94 -11.61 14.10 0.59
CA LEU A 94 -11.54 13.32 1.83
C LEU A 94 -11.25 14.22 3.04
N ARG A 95 -10.31 15.16 2.90
CA ARG A 95 -10.01 16.11 3.98
C ARG A 95 -11.22 16.93 4.39
N GLY A 96 -12.00 17.44 3.42
CA GLY A 96 -13.23 18.19 3.69
C GLY A 96 -14.29 17.34 4.38
N PHE A 97 -14.45 16.09 3.95
CA PHE A 97 -15.34 15.12 4.55
C PHE A 97 -14.96 14.83 6.02
N LEU A 98 -13.70 14.52 6.30
CA LEU A 98 -13.22 14.18 7.64
C LEU A 98 -13.25 15.36 8.62
N GLN A 99 -13.26 16.59 8.12
CA GLN A 99 -13.39 17.80 8.94
C GLN A 99 -14.85 18.20 9.20
N SER A 100 -15.81 17.39 8.80
CA SER A 100 -17.24 17.64 8.94
C SER A 100 -17.98 16.42 9.48
N GLY A 101 -19.22 16.65 9.95
CA GLY A 101 -20.06 15.57 10.44
C GLY A 101 -19.44 14.73 11.57
N PRO A 102 -19.78 13.44 11.67
CA PRO A 102 -19.39 12.61 12.81
C PRO A 102 -17.87 12.31 12.85
N PHE A 103 -17.17 12.36 11.71
CA PHE A 103 -15.72 12.17 11.69
C PHE A 103 -14.94 13.32 12.33
N ALA A 104 -15.47 14.56 12.28
CA ALA A 104 -14.84 15.73 12.90
C ALA A 104 -14.79 15.66 14.44
N GLU A 105 -15.63 14.83 15.04
CA GLU A 105 -15.70 14.64 16.50
C GLU A 105 -14.72 13.56 17.01
N LEU A 106 -14.10 12.81 16.07
CA LEU A 106 -13.16 11.74 16.42
C LEU A 106 -11.76 12.28 16.74
N GLU A 107 -11.03 11.54 17.57
CA GLU A 107 -9.65 11.84 17.94
C GLU A 107 -8.69 11.16 16.96
N PRO A 108 -7.94 11.90 16.10
CA PRO A 108 -6.99 11.28 15.19
C PRO A 108 -5.89 10.51 15.91
N LYS A 109 -5.54 9.32 15.39
CA LYS A 109 -4.41 8.51 15.85
C LYS A 109 -3.28 8.55 14.79
N PRO A 110 -2.48 9.61 14.74
CA PRO A 110 -1.51 9.82 13.66
C PRO A 110 -0.42 8.77 13.58
N ASP A 111 -0.16 8.03 14.66
CA ASP A 111 0.84 6.96 14.68
C ASP A 111 0.36 5.68 13.98
N LEU A 112 -0.95 5.55 13.74
CA LEU A 112 -1.57 4.49 12.98
C LEU A 112 -2.01 4.95 11.58
N THR A 113 -1.73 6.20 11.19
CA THR A 113 -1.99 6.68 9.82
C THR A 113 -0.92 6.17 8.88
N MET A 114 -1.35 5.53 7.79
CA MET A 114 -0.48 4.91 6.80
C MET A 114 -0.89 5.36 5.41
N LEU A 115 0.08 5.70 4.56
CA LEU A 115 -0.13 6.05 3.16
C LEU A 115 0.92 5.33 2.31
N GLY A 116 0.48 4.71 1.24
CA GLY A 116 1.37 4.11 0.25
C GLY A 116 0.70 3.99 -1.10
N ARG A 117 1.46 3.57 -2.10
CA ARG A 117 0.99 3.35 -3.47
C ARG A 117 1.22 1.91 -3.90
N THR A 118 0.36 1.37 -4.76
CA THR A 118 0.61 0.08 -5.42
C THR A 118 1.85 0.18 -6.30
N TYR A 119 2.56 -0.94 -6.44
CA TYR A 119 3.80 -1.03 -7.23
C TYR A 119 3.98 -2.42 -7.82
N ALA A 120 4.79 -2.50 -8.88
CA ALA A 120 5.23 -3.75 -9.49
C ALA A 120 6.69 -4.06 -9.12
N ILE A 121 7.08 -5.33 -9.22
CA ILE A 121 8.46 -5.79 -8.98
C ILE A 121 9.16 -6.24 -10.27
N GLY A 122 8.54 -6.01 -11.42
CA GLY A 122 9.12 -6.25 -12.74
C GLY A 122 8.89 -7.66 -13.33
N HIS A 123 8.01 -8.45 -12.72
CA HIS A 123 7.69 -9.83 -13.15
C HIS A 123 6.21 -10.05 -13.40
N GLU A 124 5.40 -9.05 -13.17
CA GLU A 124 3.96 -9.09 -13.31
C GLU A 124 3.56 -9.19 -14.78
N GLN A 125 2.71 -10.17 -15.11
CA GLN A 125 2.23 -10.38 -16.46
C GLN A 125 1.09 -9.43 -16.82
N ASP A 126 0.32 -9.01 -15.82
CA ASP A 126 -0.78 -8.09 -15.92
C ASP A 126 -0.60 -6.96 -14.88
N LEU A 127 -0.18 -5.80 -15.38
CA LEU A 127 0.05 -4.63 -14.55
C LEU A 127 -1.27 -3.97 -14.12
N GLU A 128 -2.31 -3.98 -14.96
CA GLU A 128 -3.62 -3.43 -14.62
C GLU A 128 -4.23 -4.19 -13.43
N ASP A 129 -4.25 -5.52 -13.53
CA ASP A 129 -4.69 -6.36 -12.41
C ASP A 129 -3.83 -6.13 -11.16
N THR A 130 -2.51 -6.07 -11.31
CA THR A 130 -1.58 -5.96 -10.17
C THR A 130 -1.68 -4.62 -9.45
N LEU A 131 -1.80 -3.53 -10.18
CA LEU A 131 -1.71 -2.16 -9.65
C LEU A 131 -3.07 -1.57 -9.30
N VAL A 132 -4.14 -2.02 -9.97
CA VAL A 132 -5.47 -1.39 -9.89
C VAL A 132 -6.54 -2.39 -9.49
N GLU A 133 -6.83 -3.42 -10.33
CA GLU A 133 -8.03 -4.24 -10.15
C GLU A 133 -7.96 -5.14 -8.92
N ARG A 134 -6.90 -5.90 -8.76
CA ARG A 134 -6.72 -6.86 -7.66
C ARG A 134 -6.63 -6.19 -6.28
N PRO A 135 -5.82 -5.12 -6.07
CA PRO A 135 -5.80 -4.43 -4.79
C PRO A 135 -7.16 -3.86 -4.40
N ARG A 136 -7.86 -3.22 -5.35
CA ARG A 136 -9.22 -2.69 -5.14
C ARG A 136 -10.21 -3.81 -4.83
N GLY A 137 -10.23 -4.86 -5.68
CA GLY A 137 -11.12 -5.99 -5.51
C GLY A 137 -10.94 -6.69 -4.15
N ARG A 138 -9.71 -6.85 -3.66
CA ARG A 138 -9.44 -7.43 -2.34
C ARG A 138 -9.89 -6.54 -1.20
N VAL A 139 -9.64 -5.24 -1.29
CA VAL A 139 -10.05 -4.29 -0.25
C VAL A 139 -11.57 -4.23 -0.12
N LEU A 140 -12.30 -4.35 -1.23
CA LEU A 140 -13.75 -4.28 -1.28
C LEU A 140 -14.45 -5.66 -1.32
N ASP A 141 -13.73 -6.75 -1.06
CA ASP A 141 -14.30 -8.09 -1.01
C ASP A 141 -15.06 -8.31 0.33
N PRO A 142 -16.39 -8.50 0.31
CA PRO A 142 -17.20 -8.67 1.53
C PRO A 142 -16.89 -9.93 2.33
N GLU A 143 -16.19 -10.92 1.74
CA GLU A 143 -15.76 -12.11 2.44
C GLU A 143 -14.51 -11.87 3.30
N LEU A 144 -13.72 -10.81 3.00
CA LEU A 144 -12.49 -10.48 3.71
C LEU A 144 -12.75 -9.53 4.88
N ARG A 145 -13.36 -10.05 5.95
CA ARG A 145 -13.87 -9.26 7.07
C ARG A 145 -12.84 -8.79 8.07
N TRP A 146 -11.62 -9.31 8.04
CA TRP A 146 -10.55 -8.99 8.97
C TRP A 146 -9.37 -8.40 8.25
N ALA A 147 -8.73 -7.43 8.90
CA ALA A 147 -7.53 -6.78 8.38
C ALA A 147 -6.47 -6.61 9.47
N ILE A 148 -5.20 -6.76 9.08
CA ILE A 148 -4.04 -6.34 9.85
C ILE A 148 -3.23 -5.42 8.95
N TRP A 149 -3.11 -4.13 9.33
CA TRP A 149 -2.33 -3.14 8.62
C TRP A 149 -1.09 -2.76 9.42
N TYR A 150 0.06 -2.69 8.77
CA TYR A 150 1.31 -2.29 9.41
C TYR A 150 2.34 -1.76 8.42
N PRO A 151 3.11 -0.72 8.80
CA PRO A 151 4.26 -0.29 8.04
C PRO A 151 5.48 -1.13 8.38
N LEU A 152 6.46 -1.15 7.48
CA LEU A 152 7.77 -1.75 7.72
C LEU A 152 8.89 -0.95 7.03
N ARG A 153 10.08 -1.04 7.62
CA ARG A 153 11.31 -0.53 7.04
C ARG A 153 12.32 -1.65 6.89
N ARG A 154 12.92 -1.77 5.72
CA ARG A 154 14.04 -2.67 5.49
C ARG A 154 15.32 -2.12 6.09
N ALA A 155 16.14 -2.99 6.60
CA ALA A 155 17.51 -2.62 6.98
C ALA A 155 18.35 -2.38 5.71
N GLY A 156 19.21 -1.37 5.71
CA GLY A 156 20.11 -1.07 4.59
C GLY A 156 21.03 -2.23 4.21
N SER A 157 21.24 -3.18 5.11
CA SER A 157 21.96 -4.43 4.82
C SER A 157 21.32 -5.28 3.73
N PHE A 158 20.00 -5.17 3.51
CA PHE A 158 19.32 -5.88 2.42
C PHE A 158 19.77 -5.39 1.05
N GLU A 159 19.94 -4.09 0.89
CA GLU A 159 20.37 -3.47 -0.38
C GLU A 159 21.84 -3.76 -0.74
N GLN A 160 22.63 -4.18 0.25
CA GLN A 160 24.02 -4.60 0.03
C GLN A 160 24.15 -6.04 -0.48
N LEU A 161 23.07 -6.81 -0.46
CA LEU A 161 23.06 -8.18 -0.97
C LEU A 161 23.05 -8.20 -2.49
N SER A 162 23.62 -9.28 -3.06
CA SER A 162 23.47 -9.53 -4.50
C SER A 162 22.01 -9.76 -4.87
N ARG A 163 21.62 -9.44 -6.10
CA ARG A 163 20.25 -9.70 -6.62
C ARG A 163 19.80 -11.15 -6.41
N LYS A 164 20.71 -12.12 -6.54
CA LYS A 164 20.42 -13.53 -6.32
C LYS A 164 20.01 -13.82 -4.87
N GLU A 165 20.72 -13.24 -3.91
CA GLU A 165 20.42 -13.37 -2.48
C GLU A 165 19.10 -12.66 -2.13
N GLN A 166 18.91 -11.43 -2.61
CA GLN A 166 17.65 -10.69 -2.42
C GLN A 166 16.47 -11.51 -2.93
N ASN A 167 16.53 -12.04 -4.16
CA ASN A 167 15.48 -12.85 -4.75
C ASN A 167 15.21 -14.13 -3.91
N ALA A 168 16.25 -14.82 -3.44
CA ALA A 168 16.08 -16.02 -2.62
C ALA A 168 15.38 -15.73 -1.28
N ILE A 169 15.68 -14.57 -0.66
CA ILE A 169 15.03 -14.10 0.56
C ILE A 169 13.57 -13.71 0.30
N LEU A 170 13.32 -12.98 -0.78
CA LEU A 170 11.97 -12.57 -1.16
C LEU A 170 11.07 -13.76 -1.53
N MET A 171 11.61 -14.78 -2.20
CA MET A 171 10.89 -16.00 -2.52
C MET A 171 10.53 -16.82 -1.29
N GLU A 172 11.42 -16.92 -0.30
CA GLU A 172 11.13 -17.57 0.99
C GLU A 172 9.94 -16.92 1.68
N HIS A 173 9.97 -15.57 1.75
CA HIS A 173 8.91 -14.78 2.38
C HIS A 173 7.60 -14.83 1.58
N GLY A 174 7.65 -14.57 0.28
CA GLY A 174 6.50 -14.57 -0.62
C GLY A 174 5.81 -15.93 -0.74
N GLY A 175 6.56 -17.04 -0.60
CA GLY A 175 6.03 -18.39 -0.62
C GLY A 175 4.99 -18.64 0.49
N ILE A 176 5.16 -17.99 1.64
CA ILE A 176 4.16 -18.06 2.73
C ILE A 176 2.88 -17.38 2.29
N GLY A 177 2.93 -16.13 1.82
CA GLY A 177 1.75 -15.40 1.34
C GLY A 177 1.01 -16.16 0.25
N MET A 178 1.72 -16.67 -0.75
CA MET A 178 1.12 -17.48 -1.82
C MET A 178 0.41 -18.75 -1.30
N SER A 179 0.95 -19.43 -0.29
CA SER A 179 0.33 -20.64 0.27
C SER A 179 -0.99 -20.34 0.98
N PHE A 180 -1.05 -19.22 1.72
CA PHE A 180 -2.27 -18.79 2.39
C PHE A 180 -3.31 -18.26 1.41
N GLY A 181 -2.88 -17.50 0.39
CA GLY A 181 -3.77 -17.01 -0.67
C GLY A 181 -4.43 -18.14 -1.46
N ARG A 182 -3.68 -19.18 -1.83
CA ARG A 182 -4.23 -20.37 -2.51
C ARG A 182 -5.24 -21.14 -1.65
N ALA A 183 -5.07 -21.09 -0.35
CA ALA A 183 -5.98 -21.72 0.60
C ALA A 183 -7.19 -20.84 0.96
N GLY A 184 -7.29 -19.63 0.44
CA GLY A 184 -8.37 -18.68 0.78
C GLY A 184 -8.30 -18.13 2.21
N LEU A 185 -7.16 -18.29 2.89
CA LEU A 185 -7.01 -17.99 4.32
C LEU A 185 -6.52 -16.56 4.59
N GLY A 186 -5.95 -15.89 3.58
CA GLY A 186 -5.48 -14.52 3.71
C GLY A 186 -4.75 -14.05 2.47
N TYR A 187 -4.90 -12.77 2.19
CA TYR A 187 -4.32 -12.08 1.05
C TYR A 187 -3.55 -10.85 1.51
N ASP A 188 -2.51 -10.49 0.78
CA ASP A 188 -1.74 -9.29 1.05
C ASP A 188 -2.08 -8.16 0.06
N ILE A 189 -2.09 -6.94 0.60
CA ILE A 189 -1.97 -5.69 -0.13
C ILE A 189 -0.59 -5.14 0.21
N ARG A 190 0.21 -4.83 -0.81
CA ARG A 190 1.55 -4.29 -0.64
C ARG A 190 1.63 -2.90 -1.27
N LEU A 191 1.98 -1.93 -0.47
CA LEU A 191 2.11 -0.54 -0.88
C LEU A 191 3.54 -0.07 -0.64
N ALA A 192 4.15 0.58 -1.62
CA ALA A 192 5.39 1.32 -1.44
C ALA A 192 5.07 2.67 -0.81
N CYS A 193 5.80 3.06 0.24
CA CYS A 193 5.58 4.33 0.93
C CYS A 193 6.83 5.20 1.08
N HIS A 194 7.85 4.94 0.28
CA HIS A 194 9.09 5.73 0.25
C HIS A 194 8.79 7.23 0.09
N GLY A 195 9.19 8.03 1.09
CA GLY A 195 8.92 9.47 1.12
C GLY A 195 7.46 9.89 1.34
N LEU A 196 6.54 8.94 1.54
CA LEU A 196 5.12 9.20 1.81
C LEU A 196 4.76 9.04 3.29
N ASP A 197 5.55 8.28 4.02
CA ASP A 197 5.32 8.00 5.44
C ASP A 197 6.19 8.88 6.34
N LYS A 198 5.55 9.54 7.31
CA LYS A 198 6.23 10.44 8.27
C LYS A 198 7.29 9.74 9.13
N ALA A 199 7.18 8.42 9.30
CA ALA A 199 8.13 7.62 10.08
C ALA A 199 9.22 6.97 9.21
N ASP A 200 9.30 7.37 7.92
CA ASP A 200 10.31 6.91 6.96
C ASP A 200 10.31 5.38 6.80
N ASN A 201 9.13 4.79 6.68
CA ASN A 201 8.99 3.39 6.33
C ASN A 201 9.05 3.21 4.79
N ASP A 202 9.42 2.00 4.34
CA ASP A 202 9.52 1.68 2.91
C ASP A 202 8.21 1.13 2.36
N PHE A 203 7.46 0.38 3.19
CA PHE A 203 6.26 -0.31 2.78
C PHE A 203 5.16 -0.26 3.83
N VAL A 204 3.92 -0.28 3.35
CA VAL A 204 2.73 -0.61 4.13
C VAL A 204 2.19 -1.94 3.63
N VAL A 205 1.88 -2.83 4.54
CA VAL A 205 1.26 -4.13 4.26
C VAL A 205 -0.11 -4.19 4.91
N GLY A 206 -1.12 -4.57 4.12
CA GLY A 206 -2.42 -5.00 4.58
C GLY A 206 -2.56 -6.50 4.42
N LEU A 207 -2.87 -7.23 5.47
CA LEU A 207 -3.28 -8.63 5.40
C LEU A 207 -4.79 -8.69 5.59
N LEU A 208 -5.51 -9.22 4.60
CA LEU A 208 -6.96 -9.31 4.57
C LEU A 208 -7.41 -10.75 4.56
N GLY A 209 -8.46 -11.09 5.29
CA GLY A 209 -8.96 -12.46 5.30
C GLY A 209 -10.32 -12.63 5.95
N PRO A 210 -10.95 -13.81 5.76
CA PRO A 210 -12.24 -14.12 6.36
C PRO A 210 -12.17 -14.27 7.88
N GLU A 211 -11.01 -14.67 8.41
CA GLU A 211 -10.78 -14.91 9.84
C GLU A 211 -9.47 -14.28 10.32
N LEU A 212 -9.44 -13.78 11.55
CA LEU A 212 -8.27 -13.12 12.13
C LEU A 212 -7.14 -14.12 12.45
N HIS A 213 -7.46 -15.35 12.89
CA HIS A 213 -6.44 -16.31 13.31
C HIS A 213 -5.46 -16.68 12.18
N PRO A 214 -5.88 -16.99 10.94
CA PRO A 214 -4.94 -17.23 9.84
C PRO A 214 -4.03 -16.04 9.55
N LEU A 215 -4.53 -14.81 9.64
CA LEU A 215 -3.73 -13.60 9.43
C LEU A 215 -2.61 -13.49 10.48
N SER A 216 -2.93 -13.77 11.74
CA SER A 216 -1.92 -13.82 12.81
C SER A 216 -0.86 -14.89 12.56
N ILE A 217 -1.26 -16.08 12.04
CA ILE A 217 -0.32 -17.15 11.68
C ILE A 217 0.59 -16.72 10.51
N ILE A 218 0.07 -15.98 9.52
CA ILE A 218 0.90 -15.41 8.45
C ILE A 218 2.02 -14.57 9.07
N VAL A 219 1.69 -13.60 9.92
CA VAL A 219 2.69 -12.74 10.58
C VAL A 219 3.69 -13.57 11.39
N GLN A 220 3.21 -14.56 12.16
CA GLN A 220 4.06 -15.44 12.94
C GLN A 220 5.07 -16.21 12.08
N ARG A 221 4.63 -16.74 10.93
CA ARG A 221 5.50 -17.49 10.00
C ARG A 221 6.47 -16.55 9.30
N MET A 222 6.01 -15.39 8.82
CA MET A 222 6.84 -14.40 8.15
C MET A 222 7.96 -13.88 9.05
N ARG A 223 7.72 -13.73 10.35
CA ARG A 223 8.77 -13.32 11.32
C ARG A 223 9.95 -14.30 11.41
N LYS A 224 9.79 -15.54 10.97
CA LYS A 224 10.85 -16.55 10.97
C LYS A 224 11.68 -16.55 9.69
N THR A 225 11.24 -15.87 8.64
CA THR A 225 11.98 -15.76 7.38
C THR A 225 13.20 -14.86 7.53
N ARG A 226 14.20 -15.06 6.68
CA ARG A 226 15.41 -14.23 6.65
C ARG A 226 15.10 -12.76 6.42
N GLN A 227 14.13 -12.43 5.55
CA GLN A 227 13.71 -11.07 5.32
C GLN A 227 13.36 -10.37 6.63
N THR A 228 12.46 -10.98 7.43
CA THR A 228 11.94 -10.33 8.63
C THR A 228 12.92 -10.40 9.81
N SER A 229 13.62 -11.53 9.97
CA SER A 229 14.50 -11.74 11.13
C SER A 229 15.87 -11.05 11.02
N LEU A 230 16.36 -10.80 9.78
CA LEU A 230 17.72 -10.27 9.56
C LEU A 230 17.74 -8.92 8.83
N HIS A 231 16.69 -8.60 8.07
CA HIS A 231 16.69 -7.47 7.14
C HIS A 231 15.51 -6.51 7.34
N LEU A 232 14.87 -6.51 8.51
CA LEU A 232 13.96 -5.45 8.91
C LEU A 232 14.58 -4.63 10.03
N GLU A 233 14.49 -3.31 9.89
CA GLU A 233 14.83 -2.35 10.93
C GLU A 233 13.60 -2.04 11.80
N ARG A 234 12.42 -1.98 11.17
CA ARG A 234 11.15 -1.65 11.84
C ARG A 234 10.01 -2.50 11.30
N LEU A 235 9.08 -2.86 12.17
CA LEU A 235 7.86 -3.58 11.85
C LEU A 235 6.72 -3.09 12.76
N GLY A 236 5.71 -2.43 12.21
CA GLY A 236 4.61 -1.82 12.96
C GLY A 236 4.81 -0.32 13.22
N PRO A 237 3.86 0.34 13.91
CA PRO A 237 2.78 -0.26 14.72
C PRO A 237 1.75 -1.01 13.89
N PHE A 238 0.99 -1.88 14.57
CA PHE A 238 -0.05 -2.70 13.95
C PHE A 238 -1.43 -2.10 14.25
N PHE A 239 -2.23 -1.94 13.20
CA PHE A 239 -3.67 -1.76 13.31
C PHE A 239 -4.34 -3.11 13.01
N VAL A 240 -5.27 -3.54 13.85
CA VAL A 240 -6.02 -4.79 13.69
C VAL A 240 -7.50 -4.44 13.73
N GLY A 241 -8.21 -4.68 12.62
CA GLY A 241 -9.59 -4.26 12.51
C GLY A 241 -10.51 -5.32 11.92
N ARG A 242 -11.79 -5.21 12.28
CA ARG A 242 -12.90 -5.91 11.64
C ARG A 242 -13.69 -4.92 10.80
N VAL A 243 -14.09 -5.35 9.63
CA VAL A 243 -14.91 -4.53 8.72
C VAL A 243 -16.26 -4.22 9.37
N ALA A 244 -16.56 -2.93 9.52
CA ALA A 244 -17.87 -2.40 9.88
C ALA A 244 -18.65 -1.99 8.62
N TRP A 245 -17.95 -1.50 7.60
CA TRP A 245 -18.55 -1.09 6.33
C TRP A 245 -17.52 -1.16 5.20
N GLN A 246 -18.01 -1.44 3.99
CA GLN A 246 -17.26 -1.34 2.74
C GLN A 246 -18.13 -0.64 1.70
N SER A 247 -17.55 0.22 0.87
CA SER A 247 -18.24 0.76 -0.28
C SER A 247 -18.59 -0.37 -1.27
N ALA A 248 -19.70 -0.24 -1.98
CA ALA A 248 -19.98 -1.14 -3.08
C ALA A 248 -18.87 -1.06 -4.15
N PRO A 249 -18.46 -2.17 -4.75
CA PRO A 249 -17.59 -2.11 -5.91
C PRO A 249 -18.31 -1.34 -7.03
N ALA A 250 -17.61 -0.35 -7.62
CA ALA A 250 -18.16 0.45 -8.72
C ALA A 250 -18.21 -0.36 -10.02
#